data_75e105ada199e9062d75adffde733eac
#
_entry.id   75e105ada199e9062d75adffde733eac
#
_cell.length_a   1.000
_cell.length_b   1.000
_cell.length_c   1.000
_cell.angle_alpha   90.00
_cell.angle_beta   90.00
_cell.angle_gamma   90.00
#
_symmetry.space_group_name_H-M   'P 1'
#
loop_
_entity.id
_entity.type
_entity.pdbx_description
1 polymer ?
#
loop_
_entity_poly.entity_id
_entity_poly.type
_entity_poly.pdbx_seq_one_letter_code
_entity_poly.pdbx_strand_id
1 'polypeptide(L)'
;MHDERAGQADSRIDLNRAGTPLLEIVTRPDLRSPTEAKLFLQELKLLLNYLEVSDCNMQEGSLRVDANINIRVFTDHGPVPTPIVEVKNMNSFRAVERALTYEAERQFQEFLETGHRLGDVPKQTRGWDEDAEITRPQRTKEESSDYRYFPEPDLVPVVVTDAEIEAIRQSLGELPAQLRDRLEADYGITPYDSDVIVSQGRAFTSYFERLASLCGEGKLAANWLQQEVLRVLNERQISIEAFPISPECLGELLCMVRDRRLDHRRAREVFARMLSTGQSAAEAVAALGFVEVSEEEIEALCRRLVAENPKTVADVKAGKIKAVGGLVGQAKKINPHVDPAKVREYCLRLISQA
;
A
#
# COMPACT_ATOMS: atom_id res chain seq x y z
N MET A 1 21.40 21.29 19.43
CA MET A 1 22.59 20.49 19.03
C MET A 1 23.79 21.01 19.82
N HIS A 2 24.41 20.13 20.56
CA HIS A 2 25.69 20.41 21.17
C HIS A 2 26.77 20.09 20.13
N ASP A 3 27.48 21.08 19.65
CA ASP A 3 28.61 20.88 18.73
C ASP A 3 29.90 20.74 19.56
N GLU A 4 30.22 19.52 19.94
CA GLU A 4 31.43 19.18 20.72
C GLU A 4 32.72 19.39 19.91
N ARG A 5 32.62 19.64 18.59
CA ARG A 5 33.78 19.80 17.71
C ARG A 5 34.36 21.22 17.68
N ALA A 6 33.64 22.21 18.20
CA ALA A 6 34.05 23.61 18.04
C ALA A 6 34.90 24.16 19.18
N GLY A 7 35.12 23.44 20.29
CA GLY A 7 35.92 23.93 21.43
C GLY A 7 35.42 25.26 22.04
N GLN A 8 34.17 25.65 21.74
CA GLN A 8 33.51 26.83 22.27
C GLN A 8 32.58 26.43 23.41
N ALA A 9 32.64 27.20 24.50
CA ALA A 9 31.82 27.00 25.67
C ALA A 9 30.33 27.29 25.46
N ASP A 10 29.93 27.79 24.31
CA ASP A 10 28.58 28.27 24.02
C ASP A 10 27.78 27.24 23.22
N SER A 11 26.55 26.93 23.67
CA SER A 11 25.58 26.14 22.94
C SER A 11 24.75 27.04 22.04
N ARG A 12 24.62 26.69 20.76
CA ARG A 12 23.68 27.35 19.85
C ARG A 12 22.28 26.76 20.07
N ILE A 13 21.31 27.61 20.28
CA ILE A 13 19.90 27.24 20.47
C ILE A 13 19.15 27.57 19.18
N ASP A 14 18.50 26.57 18.59
CA ASP A 14 17.58 26.73 17.48
C ASP A 14 16.15 26.67 18.01
N LEU A 15 15.39 27.75 17.86
CA LEU A 15 14.02 27.87 18.32
C LEU A 15 12.98 27.58 17.25
N ASN A 16 13.37 27.15 16.03
CA ASN A 16 12.44 26.89 14.93
C ASN A 16 11.36 25.84 15.25
N ARG A 17 11.63 24.96 16.21
CA ARG A 17 10.66 23.94 16.69
C ARG A 17 10.11 24.23 18.09
N ALA A 18 10.39 25.41 18.64
CA ALA A 18 9.80 25.80 19.92
C ALA A 18 8.29 25.94 19.79
N GLY A 19 7.54 25.38 20.74
CA GLY A 19 6.07 25.40 20.73
C GLY A 19 5.41 24.41 19.77
N THR A 20 6.17 23.55 19.06
CA THR A 20 5.57 22.46 18.28
C THR A 20 4.89 21.47 19.22
N PRO A 21 3.59 21.19 19.03
CA PRO A 21 2.87 20.24 19.90
C PRO A 21 3.43 18.82 19.72
N LEU A 22 3.48 18.07 20.83
CA LEU A 22 3.91 16.68 20.85
C LEU A 22 2.79 15.81 21.39
N LEU A 23 2.48 14.75 20.64
CA LEU A 23 1.60 13.67 21.12
C LEU A 23 2.47 12.46 21.41
N GLU A 24 2.46 11.97 22.64
CA GLU A 24 3.09 10.73 23.06
C GLU A 24 2.06 9.60 23.07
N ILE A 25 2.31 8.54 22.29
CA ILE A 25 1.45 7.36 22.18
C ILE A 25 2.18 6.19 22.81
N VAL A 26 1.68 5.71 23.94
CA VAL A 26 2.25 4.57 24.67
C VAL A 26 1.34 3.36 24.51
N THR A 27 1.88 2.27 23.95
CA THR A 27 1.14 1.01 23.82
C THR A 27 1.15 0.22 25.14
N ARG A 28 0.17 -0.66 25.30
CA ARG A 28 0.29 -1.75 26.27
C ARG A 28 1.35 -2.76 25.79
N PRO A 29 1.89 -3.63 26.67
CA PRO A 29 2.91 -4.61 26.28
C PRO A 29 2.27 -5.81 25.57
N ASP A 30 1.54 -5.58 24.49
CA ASP A 30 0.76 -6.58 23.76
C ASP A 30 1.47 -7.08 22.49
N LEU A 31 2.43 -6.32 21.95
CA LEU A 31 3.22 -6.69 20.79
C LEU A 31 4.13 -7.89 21.12
N ARG A 32 4.18 -8.88 20.23
CA ARG A 32 4.85 -10.18 20.49
C ARG A 32 6.01 -10.48 19.56
N SER A 33 6.20 -9.70 18.50
CA SER A 33 7.31 -9.89 17.57
C SER A 33 7.81 -8.58 16.98
N PRO A 34 9.06 -8.52 16.47
CA PRO A 34 9.59 -7.37 15.75
C PRO A 34 8.75 -7.01 14.51
N THR A 35 8.28 -8.01 13.79
CA THR A 35 7.42 -7.82 12.62
C THR A 35 6.06 -7.20 12.98
N GLU A 36 5.45 -7.66 14.08
CA GLU A 36 4.21 -7.10 14.60
C GLU A 36 4.39 -5.62 15.01
N ALA A 37 5.50 -5.29 15.65
CA ALA A 37 5.82 -3.90 15.98
C ALA A 37 5.95 -3.01 14.73
N LYS A 38 6.58 -3.50 13.68
CA LYS A 38 6.67 -2.80 12.40
C LYS A 38 5.31 -2.61 11.75
N LEU A 39 4.47 -3.64 11.70
CA LEU A 39 3.12 -3.57 11.14
C LEU A 39 2.25 -2.58 11.92
N PHE A 40 2.33 -2.61 13.25
CA PHE A 40 1.66 -1.63 14.11
C PHE A 40 2.06 -0.19 13.75
N LEU A 41 3.36 0.07 13.57
CA LEU A 41 3.84 1.40 13.20
C LEU A 41 3.37 1.84 11.80
N GLN A 42 3.25 0.92 10.87
CA GLN A 42 2.71 1.19 9.54
C GLN A 42 1.24 1.59 9.61
N GLU A 43 0.42 0.83 10.36
CA GLU A 43 -0.99 1.15 10.58
C GLU A 43 -1.18 2.45 11.36
N LEU A 44 -0.35 2.69 12.39
CA LEU A 44 -0.38 3.93 13.16
C LEU A 44 -0.07 5.14 12.27
N LYS A 45 0.96 5.05 11.44
CA LYS A 45 1.29 6.09 10.46
C LYS A 45 0.13 6.36 9.52
N LEU A 46 -0.47 5.30 8.96
CA LEU A 46 -1.61 5.42 8.06
C LEU A 46 -2.79 6.12 8.75
N LEU A 47 -3.11 5.71 9.98
CA LEU A 47 -4.15 6.33 10.78
C LEU A 47 -3.90 7.82 11.02
N LEU A 48 -2.69 8.19 11.45
CA LEU A 48 -2.31 9.58 11.73
C LEU A 48 -2.34 10.46 10.47
N ASN A 49 -1.98 9.89 9.31
CA ASN A 49 -2.11 10.57 8.03
C ASN A 49 -3.59 10.76 7.63
N TYR A 50 -4.44 9.75 7.84
CA TYR A 50 -5.88 9.86 7.59
C TYR A 50 -6.57 10.87 8.52
N LEU A 51 -6.05 11.05 9.72
CA LEU A 51 -6.51 12.06 10.68
C LEU A 51 -5.90 13.46 10.42
N GLU A 52 -4.96 13.56 9.48
CA GLU A 52 -4.25 14.80 9.12
C GLU A 52 -3.52 15.46 10.33
N VAL A 53 -3.11 14.65 11.32
CA VAL A 53 -2.41 15.15 12.51
C VAL A 53 -0.90 15.14 12.37
N SER A 54 -0.33 14.30 11.50
CA SER A 54 1.11 14.23 11.25
C SER A 54 1.39 13.56 9.89
N ASP A 55 2.48 13.95 9.23
CA ASP A 55 3.04 13.26 8.06
C ASP A 55 3.84 12.00 8.46
N CYS A 56 4.15 11.86 9.76
CA CYS A 56 4.90 10.75 10.33
C CYS A 56 6.25 10.48 9.62
N ASN A 57 6.94 11.54 9.21
CA ASN A 57 8.26 11.44 8.61
C ASN A 57 9.32 11.25 9.69
N MET A 58 9.84 10.02 9.82
CA MET A 58 10.87 9.69 10.82
C MET A 58 12.20 10.38 10.54
N GLN A 59 12.55 10.62 9.26
CA GLN A 59 13.81 11.26 8.88
C GLN A 59 13.81 12.74 9.25
N GLU A 60 12.68 13.41 9.13
CA GLU A 60 12.49 14.81 9.53
C GLU A 60 12.13 14.97 11.02
N GLY A 61 11.92 13.84 11.71
CA GLY A 61 11.62 13.80 13.15
C GLY A 61 10.18 14.14 13.50
N SER A 62 9.23 14.08 12.55
CA SER A 62 7.79 14.21 12.82
C SER A 62 7.22 12.97 13.53
N LEU A 63 7.89 11.83 13.43
CA LEU A 63 7.63 10.63 14.21
C LEU A 63 8.94 10.12 14.80
N ARG A 64 8.93 9.79 16.09
CA ARG A 64 10.02 9.11 16.79
C ARG A 64 9.50 7.86 17.45
N VAL A 65 10.33 6.84 17.52
CA VAL A 65 9.98 5.55 18.12
C VAL A 65 11.05 5.16 19.11
N ASP A 66 10.63 4.93 20.35
CA ASP A 66 11.42 4.28 21.38
C ASP A 66 10.74 2.95 21.71
N ALA A 67 11.47 1.86 21.74
CA ALA A 67 10.91 0.53 21.97
C ALA A 67 11.41 -0.06 23.29
N ASN A 68 10.49 -0.45 24.17
CA ASN A 68 10.80 -1.22 25.36
C ASN A 68 10.64 -2.69 25.01
N ILE A 69 11.71 -3.46 25.09
CA ILE A 69 11.74 -4.88 24.78
C ILE A 69 12.28 -5.71 25.93
N ASN A 70 11.63 -6.81 26.20
CA ASN A 70 12.19 -7.97 26.90
C ASN A 70 11.67 -9.25 26.25
N ILE A 71 12.33 -10.37 26.50
CA ILE A 71 11.90 -11.68 26.01
C ILE A 71 11.46 -12.57 27.17
N ARG A 72 10.70 -13.61 26.86
CA ARG A 72 10.36 -14.67 27.80
C ARG A 72 11.09 -15.94 27.41
N VAL A 73 12.07 -16.34 28.23
CA VAL A 73 12.83 -17.57 28.00
C VAL A 73 12.08 -18.73 28.66
N PHE A 74 11.74 -19.75 27.88
CA PHE A 74 11.08 -20.95 28.39
C PHE A 74 12.12 -21.88 29.04
N THR A 75 11.96 -22.12 30.34
CA THR A 75 12.78 -23.01 31.14
C THR A 75 11.96 -24.18 31.67
N ASP A 76 12.59 -25.18 32.25
CA ASP A 76 11.90 -26.33 32.90
C ASP A 76 10.93 -25.91 34.04
N HIS A 77 11.11 -24.68 34.55
CA HIS A 77 10.28 -24.09 35.61
C HIS A 77 9.26 -23.09 35.09
N GLY A 78 9.08 -22.98 33.73
CA GLY A 78 8.17 -22.07 33.06
C GLY A 78 8.87 -20.86 32.45
N PRO A 79 8.08 -19.92 31.86
CA PRO A 79 8.62 -18.76 31.18
C PRO A 79 9.21 -17.74 32.17
N VAL A 80 10.42 -17.31 31.91
CA VAL A 80 11.15 -16.32 32.71
C VAL A 80 11.36 -15.07 31.87
N PRO A 81 10.86 -13.89 32.29
CA PRO A 81 11.09 -12.63 31.56
C PRO A 81 12.50 -12.10 31.83
N THR A 82 13.18 -11.63 30.81
CA THR A 82 14.47 -10.93 30.92
C THR A 82 14.29 -9.48 31.38
N PRO A 83 15.38 -8.78 31.78
CA PRO A 83 15.33 -7.34 32.05
C PRO A 83 14.86 -6.54 30.84
N ILE A 84 14.14 -5.43 31.10
CA ILE A 84 13.67 -4.54 30.04
C ILE A 84 14.81 -3.69 29.49
N VAL A 85 14.91 -3.62 28.17
CA VAL A 85 15.82 -2.73 27.47
C VAL A 85 15.01 -1.72 26.65
N GLU A 86 15.32 -0.45 26.77
CA GLU A 86 14.80 0.62 25.92
C GLU A 86 15.74 0.82 24.75
N VAL A 87 15.23 0.56 23.53
CA VAL A 87 15.98 0.76 22.30
C VAL A 87 15.57 2.10 21.68
N LYS A 88 16.57 2.94 21.40
CA LYS A 88 16.41 4.28 20.82
C LYS A 88 17.16 4.42 19.50
N ASN A 89 17.00 5.57 18.84
CA ASN A 89 17.71 5.93 17.63
C ASN A 89 17.38 5.06 16.40
N MET A 90 16.12 4.67 16.27
CA MET A 90 15.61 3.93 15.13
C MET A 90 14.91 4.89 14.15
N ASN A 91 15.50 5.13 12.99
CA ASN A 91 15.08 6.17 12.04
C ASN A 91 14.20 5.66 10.90
N SER A 92 13.76 4.40 10.94
CA SER A 92 12.85 3.81 9.97
C SER A 92 12.11 2.62 10.59
N PHE A 93 10.96 2.24 10.05
CA PHE A 93 10.23 1.05 10.51
C PHE A 93 11.02 -0.25 10.28
N ARG A 94 11.87 -0.27 9.26
CA ARG A 94 12.80 -1.36 9.02
C ARG A 94 13.88 -1.42 10.11
N ALA A 95 14.39 -0.27 10.52
CA ALA A 95 15.36 -0.18 11.62
C ALA A 95 14.74 -0.68 12.94
N VAL A 96 13.46 -0.35 13.22
CA VAL A 96 12.75 -0.88 14.39
C VAL A 96 12.69 -2.41 14.35
N GLU A 97 12.27 -3.02 13.26
CA GLU A 97 12.20 -4.48 13.12
C GLU A 97 13.57 -5.13 13.32
N ARG A 98 14.62 -4.60 12.70
CA ARG A 98 15.99 -5.12 12.79
C ARG A 98 16.57 -4.95 14.19
N ALA A 99 16.39 -3.80 14.80
CA ALA A 99 16.87 -3.49 16.13
C ALA A 99 16.23 -4.40 17.19
N LEU A 100 14.91 -4.63 17.11
CA LEU A 100 14.20 -5.52 18.01
C LEU A 100 14.58 -6.99 17.79
N THR A 101 14.83 -7.40 16.56
CA THR A 101 15.30 -8.76 16.24
C THR A 101 16.68 -8.99 16.83
N TYR A 102 17.61 -8.07 16.62
CA TYR A 102 18.94 -8.15 17.23
C TYR A 102 18.89 -8.15 18.76
N GLU A 103 18.10 -7.25 19.34
CA GLU A 103 18.02 -7.09 20.78
C GLU A 103 17.39 -8.32 21.47
N ALA A 104 16.42 -8.96 20.84
CA ALA A 104 15.84 -10.21 21.34
C ALA A 104 16.88 -11.33 21.42
N GLU A 105 17.70 -11.49 20.37
CA GLU A 105 18.78 -12.48 20.35
C GLU A 105 19.87 -12.14 21.38
N ARG A 106 20.29 -10.88 21.45
CA ARG A 106 21.28 -10.43 22.45
C ARG A 106 20.82 -10.70 23.88
N GLN A 107 19.55 -10.42 24.19
CA GLN A 107 18.99 -10.69 25.54
C GLN A 107 18.94 -12.20 25.83
N PHE A 108 18.69 -13.02 24.83
CA PHE A 108 18.73 -14.48 25.01
C PHE A 108 20.13 -14.96 25.35
N GLN A 109 21.16 -14.49 24.63
CA GLN A 109 22.55 -14.85 24.94
C GLN A 109 22.99 -14.35 26.34
N GLU A 110 22.63 -13.09 26.67
CA GLU A 110 22.91 -12.53 27.99
C GLU A 110 22.23 -13.32 29.13
N PHE A 111 20.99 -13.79 28.90
CA PHE A 111 20.29 -14.64 29.86
C PHE A 111 20.99 -15.98 30.06
N LEU A 112 21.50 -16.60 29.00
CA LEU A 112 22.27 -17.86 29.12
C LEU A 112 23.56 -17.69 29.92
N GLU A 113 24.20 -16.53 29.83
CA GLU A 113 25.45 -16.23 30.55
C GLU A 113 25.22 -15.83 32.02
N THR A 114 24.20 -15.01 32.28
CA THR A 114 24.00 -14.34 33.56
C THR A 114 22.84 -14.89 34.39
N GLY A 115 21.83 -15.45 33.74
CA GLY A 115 20.56 -15.85 34.36
C GLY A 115 19.71 -14.68 34.86
N HIS A 116 20.03 -13.44 34.52
CA HIS A 116 19.31 -12.26 35.01
C HIS A 116 17.85 -12.23 34.53
N ARG A 117 16.97 -11.98 35.49
CA ARG A 117 15.50 -11.90 35.28
C ARG A 117 15.03 -10.47 35.42
N LEU A 118 13.78 -10.25 35.00
CA LEU A 118 13.12 -8.97 35.20
C LEU A 118 13.16 -8.58 36.71
N GLY A 119 13.75 -7.43 37.00
CA GLY A 119 13.93 -6.88 38.34
C GLY A 119 15.30 -7.16 38.97
N ASP A 120 16.13 -8.05 38.43
CA ASP A 120 17.46 -8.35 38.99
C ASP A 120 18.48 -7.22 38.71
N VAL A 121 18.29 -6.53 37.57
CA VAL A 121 19.13 -5.40 37.18
C VAL A 121 18.25 -4.22 36.71
N PRO A 122 18.75 -2.97 36.80
CA PRO A 122 18.03 -1.78 36.30
C PRO A 122 17.72 -1.86 34.80
N LYS A 123 16.66 -1.17 34.37
CA LYS A 123 16.34 -0.98 32.95
C LYS A 123 17.54 -0.36 32.24
N GLN A 124 17.94 -0.95 31.12
CA GLN A 124 19.04 -0.45 30.29
C GLN A 124 18.48 0.38 29.14
N THR A 125 19.22 1.43 28.73
CA THR A 125 18.95 2.16 27.50
C THR A 125 20.06 1.88 26.50
N ARG A 126 19.69 1.47 25.27
CA ARG A 126 20.60 1.15 24.18
C ARG A 126 20.18 1.91 22.90
N GLY A 127 21.15 2.35 22.12
CA GLY A 127 20.93 2.99 20.83
C GLY A 127 21.19 2.02 19.69
N TRP A 128 20.32 2.04 18.68
CA TRP A 128 20.55 1.34 17.43
C TRP A 128 21.66 2.00 16.62
N ASP A 129 22.62 1.20 16.20
CA ASP A 129 23.69 1.56 15.25
C ASP A 129 23.34 0.93 13.91
N GLU A 130 22.86 1.74 12.97
CA GLU A 130 22.37 1.28 11.67
C GLU A 130 23.45 0.66 10.80
N ASP A 131 24.69 1.21 10.89
CA ASP A 131 25.82 0.75 10.07
C ASP A 131 26.37 -0.59 10.54
N ALA A 132 26.47 -0.76 11.86
CA ALA A 132 26.95 -1.99 12.46
C ALA A 132 25.84 -3.04 12.68
N GLU A 133 24.58 -2.66 12.55
CA GLU A 133 23.38 -3.50 12.81
C GLU A 133 23.35 -4.11 14.21
N ILE A 134 23.73 -3.33 15.22
CA ILE A 134 23.75 -3.74 16.64
C ILE A 134 23.14 -2.66 17.52
N THR A 135 22.73 -3.05 18.73
CA THR A 135 22.43 -2.07 19.78
C THR A 135 23.69 -1.80 20.62
N ARG A 136 23.93 -0.53 20.95
CA ARG A 136 25.04 -0.11 21.83
C ARG A 136 24.51 0.47 23.14
N PRO A 137 25.14 0.18 24.31
CA PRO A 137 24.76 0.83 25.55
C PRO A 137 24.84 2.34 25.40
N GLN A 138 23.82 3.04 25.85
CA GLN A 138 23.86 4.49 26.01
C GLN A 138 24.07 4.82 27.48
N ARG A 139 24.62 5.99 27.78
CA ARG A 139 24.75 6.47 29.16
C ARG A 139 23.36 6.43 29.80
N THR A 140 23.23 5.65 30.86
CA THR A 140 22.12 5.79 31.80
C THR A 140 22.22 7.18 32.37
N LYS A 141 21.23 8.04 32.10
CA LYS A 141 21.06 9.24 32.92
C LYS A 141 20.73 8.70 34.30
N GLU A 142 21.66 8.76 35.21
CA GLU A 142 21.42 8.53 36.60
C GLU A 142 20.34 9.50 37.04
N GLU A 143 19.28 8.95 37.59
CA GLU A 143 18.11 9.60 38.21
C GLU A 143 17.07 10.18 37.25
N SER A 144 15.83 9.89 37.61
CA SER A 144 14.65 10.48 37.04
C SER A 144 14.81 12.00 36.93
N SER A 145 14.92 12.50 35.72
CA SER A 145 14.82 13.92 35.48
C SER A 145 13.53 14.39 36.14
N ASP A 146 13.64 15.24 37.11
CA ASP A 146 12.51 15.94 37.70
C ASP A 146 11.93 16.82 36.56
N TYR A 147 10.87 16.33 35.91
CA TYR A 147 10.22 17.01 34.82
C TYR A 147 9.49 18.30 35.26
N ARG A 148 9.44 18.56 36.57
CA ARG A 148 8.83 19.77 37.14
C ARG A 148 7.54 20.14 36.46
N TYR A 149 6.57 19.21 36.42
CA TYR A 149 5.24 19.45 35.85
C TYR A 149 4.52 20.56 36.64
N PHE A 150 4.73 21.79 36.23
CA PHE A 150 3.97 22.93 36.68
C PHE A 150 3.38 23.67 35.48
N PRO A 151 2.23 24.34 35.63
CA PRO A 151 1.65 25.13 34.58
C PRO A 151 2.64 26.22 34.11
N GLU A 152 2.81 26.33 32.81
CA GLU A 152 3.60 27.42 32.22
C GLU A 152 2.83 28.74 32.42
N PRO A 153 3.42 29.75 33.05
CA PRO A 153 2.68 30.98 33.42
C PRO A 153 2.23 31.79 32.21
N ASP A 154 2.89 31.63 31.07
CA ASP A 154 2.57 32.35 29.83
C ASP A 154 1.52 31.63 28.98
N LEU A 155 1.07 30.43 29.37
CA LEU A 155 0.03 29.67 28.68
C LEU A 155 -1.28 29.68 29.43
N VAL A 156 -2.37 30.01 28.73
CA VAL A 156 -3.73 29.88 29.27
C VAL A 156 -4.15 28.41 29.24
N PRO A 157 -5.05 27.98 30.16
CA PRO A 157 -5.62 26.64 30.11
C PRO A 157 -6.30 26.37 28.77
N VAL A 158 -6.00 25.21 28.15
CA VAL A 158 -6.70 24.74 26.96
C VAL A 158 -7.98 24.03 27.43
N VAL A 159 -9.13 24.56 26.99
CA VAL A 159 -10.43 23.96 27.28
C VAL A 159 -11.04 23.50 25.98
N VAL A 160 -11.33 22.19 25.89
CA VAL A 160 -12.03 21.60 24.74
C VAL A 160 -13.45 21.26 25.18
N THR A 161 -14.44 21.82 24.51
CA THR A 161 -15.86 21.60 24.81
C THR A 161 -16.40 20.33 24.16
N ASP A 162 -17.47 19.76 24.74
CA ASP A 162 -18.12 18.58 24.12
C ASP A 162 -18.63 18.88 22.70
N ALA A 163 -19.06 20.12 22.44
CA ALA A 163 -19.50 20.54 21.11
C ALA A 163 -18.37 20.53 20.09
N GLU A 164 -17.15 20.94 20.46
CA GLU A 164 -15.96 20.86 19.60
C GLU A 164 -15.56 19.40 19.34
N ILE A 165 -15.60 18.55 20.37
CA ILE A 165 -15.33 17.12 20.24
C ILE A 165 -16.32 16.48 19.26
N GLU A 166 -17.61 16.80 19.38
CA GLU A 166 -18.64 16.25 18.50
C GLU A 166 -18.49 16.75 17.05
N ALA A 167 -18.17 18.02 16.87
CA ALA A 167 -17.89 18.58 15.54
C ALA A 167 -16.69 17.87 14.86
N ILE A 168 -15.60 17.64 15.60
CA ILE A 168 -14.45 16.88 15.12
C ILE A 168 -14.86 15.44 14.78
N ARG A 169 -15.61 14.76 15.67
CA ARG A 169 -16.08 13.39 15.43
C ARG A 169 -16.88 13.27 14.13
N GLN A 170 -17.74 14.23 13.83
CA GLN A 170 -18.51 14.27 12.60
C GLN A 170 -17.66 14.56 11.36
N SER A 171 -16.53 15.24 11.51
CA SER A 171 -15.62 15.56 10.41
C SER A 171 -14.60 14.47 10.09
N LEU A 172 -14.40 13.48 10.97
CA LEU A 172 -13.33 12.49 10.83
C LEU A 172 -13.41 11.64 9.57
N GLY A 173 -14.59 11.37 9.05
CA GLY A 173 -14.79 10.42 7.94
C GLY A 173 -14.37 8.99 8.31
N GLU A 174 -14.37 8.09 7.36
CA GLU A 174 -13.99 6.69 7.57
C GLU A 174 -12.49 6.53 7.85
N LEU A 175 -12.18 5.68 8.80
CA LEU A 175 -10.81 5.31 9.16
C LEU A 175 -10.32 4.12 8.32
N PRO A 176 -9.00 3.90 8.18
CA PRO A 176 -8.44 2.91 7.27
C PRO A 176 -9.04 1.49 7.38
N ALA A 177 -9.27 1.00 8.61
CA ALA A 177 -9.83 -0.34 8.80
C ALA A 177 -11.28 -0.43 8.28
N GLN A 178 -12.14 0.51 8.66
CA GLN A 178 -13.52 0.57 8.20
C GLN A 178 -13.61 0.74 6.68
N LEU A 179 -12.71 1.54 6.12
CA LEU A 179 -12.63 1.80 4.69
C LEU A 179 -12.26 0.53 3.91
N ARG A 180 -11.29 -0.28 4.39
CA ARG A 180 -10.97 -1.59 3.78
C ARG A 180 -12.19 -2.50 3.76
N ASP A 181 -12.85 -2.69 4.91
CA ASP A 181 -14.04 -3.54 5.02
C ASP A 181 -15.15 -3.10 4.04
N ARG A 182 -15.39 -1.79 3.94
CA ARG A 182 -16.40 -1.25 3.03
C ARG A 182 -16.02 -1.44 1.56
N LEU A 183 -14.77 -1.16 1.19
CA LEU A 183 -14.32 -1.34 -0.21
C LEU A 183 -14.42 -2.81 -0.66
N GLU A 184 -14.11 -3.75 0.22
CA GLU A 184 -14.27 -5.18 -0.05
C GLU A 184 -15.74 -5.56 -0.27
N ALA A 185 -16.62 -5.05 0.59
CA ALA A 185 -18.06 -5.33 0.52
C ALA A 185 -18.72 -4.69 -0.71
N ASP A 186 -18.43 -3.41 -0.99
CA ASP A 186 -19.12 -2.63 -2.02
C ASP A 186 -18.61 -2.94 -3.44
N TYR A 187 -17.31 -3.21 -3.59
CA TYR A 187 -16.67 -3.38 -4.91
C TYR A 187 -16.21 -4.80 -5.20
N GLY A 188 -16.38 -5.76 -4.28
CA GLY A 188 -16.00 -7.15 -4.46
C GLY A 188 -14.50 -7.37 -4.70
N ILE A 189 -13.67 -6.50 -4.16
CA ILE A 189 -12.21 -6.61 -4.21
C ILE A 189 -11.67 -7.46 -3.07
N THR A 190 -10.41 -7.93 -3.20
CA THR A 190 -9.80 -8.76 -2.15
C THR A 190 -9.23 -7.91 -1.02
N PRO A 191 -9.00 -8.49 0.20
CA PRO A 191 -8.30 -7.79 1.29
C PRO A 191 -6.94 -7.23 0.88
N TYR A 192 -6.23 -7.90 -0.03
CA TYR A 192 -4.99 -7.39 -0.60
C TYR A 192 -5.21 -6.11 -1.42
N ASP A 193 -6.26 -6.10 -2.26
CA ASP A 193 -6.55 -4.93 -3.09
C ASP A 193 -6.96 -3.72 -2.23
N SER A 194 -7.82 -3.95 -1.23
CA SER A 194 -8.26 -2.88 -0.32
C SER A 194 -7.10 -2.31 0.49
N ASP A 195 -6.20 -3.17 0.98
CA ASP A 195 -5.01 -2.74 1.70
C ASP A 195 -4.07 -1.90 0.83
N VAL A 196 -3.77 -2.34 -0.40
CA VAL A 196 -2.94 -1.55 -1.33
C VAL A 196 -3.58 -0.19 -1.62
N ILE A 197 -4.89 -0.13 -1.89
CA ILE A 197 -5.59 1.11 -2.24
C ILE A 197 -5.61 2.07 -1.05
N VAL A 198 -6.04 1.60 0.12
CA VAL A 198 -6.17 2.41 1.33
C VAL A 198 -4.81 2.92 1.81
N SER A 199 -3.76 2.11 1.68
CA SER A 199 -2.39 2.49 2.06
C SER A 199 -1.80 3.64 1.23
N GLN A 200 -2.38 3.95 0.05
CA GLN A 200 -1.98 5.11 -0.75
C GLN A 200 -2.63 6.43 -0.28
N GLY A 201 -3.56 6.38 0.69
CA GLY A 201 -4.23 7.55 1.25
C GLY A 201 -5.59 7.87 0.64
N ARG A 202 -6.26 8.87 1.22
CA ARG A 202 -7.65 9.23 0.90
C ARG A 202 -7.86 9.59 -0.57
N ALA A 203 -6.98 10.39 -1.15
CA ALA A 203 -7.12 10.85 -2.53
C ALA A 203 -7.07 9.69 -3.53
N PHE A 204 -6.17 8.72 -3.29
CA PHE A 204 -6.08 7.53 -4.12
C PHE A 204 -7.30 6.62 -3.97
N THR A 205 -7.81 6.49 -2.75
CA THR A 205 -9.05 5.74 -2.47
C THR A 205 -10.24 6.40 -3.17
N SER A 206 -10.39 7.72 -3.09
CA SER A 206 -11.46 8.44 -3.79
C SER A 206 -11.37 8.30 -5.32
N TYR A 207 -10.16 8.31 -5.85
CA TYR A 207 -9.93 8.02 -7.27
C TYR A 207 -10.39 6.61 -7.64
N PHE A 208 -10.08 5.61 -6.82
CA PHE A 208 -10.53 4.23 -6.99
C PHE A 208 -12.06 4.13 -6.99
N GLU A 209 -12.72 4.68 -5.99
CA GLU A 209 -14.18 4.61 -5.86
C GLU A 209 -14.88 5.24 -7.06
N ARG A 210 -14.39 6.40 -7.50
CA ARG A 210 -14.91 7.05 -8.69
C ARG A 210 -14.70 6.21 -9.94
N LEU A 211 -13.51 5.66 -10.13
CA LEU A 211 -13.17 4.80 -11.26
C LEU A 211 -14.01 3.53 -11.28
N ALA A 212 -14.12 2.82 -10.14
CA ALA A 212 -14.88 1.59 -10.00
C ALA A 212 -16.38 1.81 -10.27
N SER A 213 -16.93 2.95 -9.80
CA SER A 213 -18.31 3.35 -10.08
C SER A 213 -18.55 3.58 -11.56
N LEU A 214 -17.61 4.23 -12.26
CA LEU A 214 -17.72 4.55 -13.70
C LEU A 214 -17.58 3.29 -14.57
N CYS A 215 -16.62 2.44 -14.28
CA CYS A 215 -16.42 1.21 -15.06
C CYS A 215 -17.36 0.07 -14.68
N GLY A 216 -18.01 0.14 -13.51
CA GLY A 216 -18.95 -0.87 -13.01
C GLY A 216 -18.30 -2.22 -12.65
N GLU A 217 -16.98 -2.29 -12.52
CA GLU A 217 -16.23 -3.50 -12.17
C GLU A 217 -15.06 -3.17 -11.24
N GLY A 218 -15.27 -3.34 -9.92
CA GLY A 218 -14.29 -2.98 -8.89
C GLY A 218 -12.94 -3.69 -9.03
N LYS A 219 -12.96 -4.98 -9.37
CA LYS A 219 -11.71 -5.77 -9.53
C LYS A 219 -10.88 -5.29 -10.72
N LEU A 220 -11.51 -4.93 -11.82
CA LEU A 220 -10.84 -4.37 -12.99
C LEU A 220 -10.19 -3.02 -12.63
N ALA A 221 -10.94 -2.14 -11.96
CA ALA A 221 -10.45 -0.85 -11.50
C ALA A 221 -9.24 -1.00 -10.55
N ALA A 222 -9.34 -1.89 -9.55
CA ALA A 222 -8.26 -2.17 -8.61
C ALA A 222 -6.99 -2.67 -9.31
N ASN A 223 -7.12 -3.63 -10.22
CA ASN A 223 -5.99 -4.16 -10.98
C ASN A 223 -5.29 -3.07 -11.81
N TRP A 224 -6.04 -2.21 -12.48
CA TRP A 224 -5.47 -1.13 -13.29
C TRP A 224 -4.78 -0.06 -12.44
N LEU A 225 -5.37 0.30 -11.31
CA LEU A 225 -4.75 1.23 -10.38
C LEU A 225 -3.44 0.69 -9.83
N GLN A 226 -3.42 -0.59 -9.43
CA GLN A 226 -2.21 -1.20 -8.85
C GLN A 226 -1.10 -1.42 -9.90
N GLN A 227 -1.45 -1.84 -11.11
CA GLN A 227 -0.44 -2.21 -12.11
C GLN A 227 0.01 -1.04 -12.98
N GLU A 228 -0.91 -0.19 -13.41
CA GLU A 228 -0.62 0.85 -14.39
C GLU A 228 -0.51 2.24 -13.75
N VAL A 229 -1.47 2.62 -12.90
CA VAL A 229 -1.47 3.97 -12.30
C VAL A 229 -0.35 4.10 -11.27
N LEU A 230 -0.25 3.19 -10.29
CA LEU A 230 0.83 3.22 -9.29
C LEU A 230 2.22 3.16 -9.92
N ARG A 231 2.38 2.39 -11.01
CA ARG A 231 3.64 2.37 -11.73
C ARG A 231 4.02 3.77 -12.23
N VAL A 232 3.08 4.49 -12.84
CA VAL A 232 3.32 5.86 -13.37
C VAL A 232 3.58 6.84 -12.22
N LEU A 233 2.81 6.76 -11.13
CA LEU A 233 3.01 7.62 -9.97
C LEU A 233 4.43 7.44 -9.40
N ASN A 234 4.87 6.18 -9.26
CA ASN A 234 6.20 5.84 -8.75
C ASN A 234 7.33 6.25 -9.73
N GLU A 235 7.17 6.00 -11.03
CA GLU A 235 8.17 6.39 -12.04
C GLU A 235 8.35 7.91 -12.14
N ARG A 236 7.25 8.67 -12.02
CA ARG A 236 7.26 10.13 -12.13
C ARG A 236 7.42 10.84 -10.78
N GLN A 237 7.39 10.12 -9.67
CA GLN A 237 7.41 10.65 -8.30
C GLN A 237 6.34 11.74 -8.08
N ILE A 238 5.11 11.46 -8.53
CA ILE A 238 3.96 12.35 -8.39
C ILE A 238 2.86 11.71 -7.54
N SER A 239 2.02 12.54 -6.94
CA SER A 239 0.82 12.08 -6.24
C SER A 239 -0.34 11.84 -7.20
N ILE A 240 -1.41 11.20 -6.72
CA ILE A 240 -2.60 10.91 -7.53
C ILE A 240 -3.32 12.20 -7.96
N GLU A 241 -3.25 13.27 -7.16
CA GLU A 241 -3.83 14.57 -7.49
C GLU A 241 -3.13 15.22 -8.70
N ALA A 242 -1.85 14.92 -8.89
CA ALA A 242 -1.06 15.39 -10.02
C ALA A 242 -1.08 14.42 -11.23
N PHE A 243 -1.82 13.31 -11.11
CA PHE A 243 -1.92 12.32 -12.18
C PHE A 243 -2.70 12.88 -13.38
N PRO A 244 -2.16 12.79 -14.62
CA PRO A 244 -2.71 13.52 -15.77
C PRO A 244 -4.00 12.94 -16.35
N ILE A 245 -4.40 11.72 -15.94
CA ILE A 245 -5.63 11.09 -16.44
C ILE A 245 -6.65 11.09 -15.31
N SER A 246 -7.82 11.70 -15.52
CA SER A 246 -8.90 11.70 -14.55
C SER A 246 -9.59 10.32 -14.44
N PRO A 247 -10.32 10.05 -13.34
CA PRO A 247 -11.09 8.81 -13.21
C PRO A 247 -12.10 8.62 -14.35
N GLU A 248 -12.67 9.71 -14.89
CA GLU A 248 -13.61 9.69 -16.00
C GLU A 248 -12.94 9.17 -17.28
N CYS A 249 -11.79 9.76 -17.65
CA CYS A 249 -11.05 9.35 -18.84
C CYS A 249 -10.52 7.92 -18.73
N LEU A 250 -10.03 7.52 -17.56
CA LEU A 250 -9.61 6.14 -17.35
C LEU A 250 -10.81 5.18 -17.33
N GLY A 251 -11.95 5.60 -16.77
CA GLY A 251 -13.20 4.85 -16.76
C GLY A 251 -13.70 4.52 -18.15
N GLU A 252 -13.62 5.48 -19.10
CA GLU A 252 -13.94 5.22 -20.51
C GLU A 252 -13.09 4.08 -21.09
N LEU A 253 -11.78 4.10 -20.85
CA LEU A 253 -10.88 3.04 -21.28
C LEU A 253 -11.25 1.69 -20.66
N LEU A 254 -11.52 1.66 -19.35
CA LEU A 254 -11.86 0.43 -18.66
C LEU A 254 -13.22 -0.13 -19.08
N CYS A 255 -14.20 0.71 -19.41
CA CYS A 255 -15.44 0.28 -20.04
C CYS A 255 -15.17 -0.46 -21.36
N MET A 256 -14.26 0.05 -22.22
CA MET A 256 -13.89 -0.64 -23.46
C MET A 256 -13.22 -2.00 -23.19
N VAL A 257 -12.46 -2.14 -22.11
CA VAL A 257 -11.86 -3.43 -21.70
C VAL A 257 -12.94 -4.38 -21.18
N ARG A 258 -13.80 -3.93 -20.26
CA ARG A 258 -14.92 -4.69 -19.71
C ARG A 258 -15.84 -5.23 -20.81
N ASP A 259 -16.18 -4.39 -21.75
CA ASP A 259 -17.07 -4.70 -22.88
C ASP A 259 -16.36 -5.50 -23.99
N ARG A 260 -15.08 -5.88 -23.77
CA ARG A 260 -14.25 -6.64 -24.71
C ARG A 260 -14.04 -5.96 -26.07
N ARG A 261 -14.15 -4.63 -26.12
CA ARG A 261 -13.84 -3.82 -27.30
C ARG A 261 -12.34 -3.64 -27.49
N LEU A 262 -11.59 -3.67 -26.36
CA LEU A 262 -10.14 -3.67 -26.34
C LEU A 262 -9.62 -4.86 -25.51
N ASP A 263 -8.60 -5.55 -25.99
CA ASP A 263 -7.82 -6.47 -25.19
C ASP A 263 -6.86 -5.71 -24.25
N HIS A 264 -6.37 -6.36 -23.20
CA HIS A 264 -5.49 -5.74 -22.20
C HIS A 264 -4.23 -5.13 -22.82
N ARG A 265 -3.66 -5.72 -23.89
CA ARG A 265 -2.45 -5.21 -24.52
C ARG A 265 -2.73 -3.89 -25.23
N ARG A 266 -3.79 -3.83 -26.04
CA ARG A 266 -4.22 -2.61 -26.73
C ARG A 266 -4.63 -1.51 -25.75
N ALA A 267 -5.31 -1.87 -24.68
CA ALA A 267 -5.68 -0.94 -23.64
C ALA A 267 -4.46 -0.26 -23.00
N ARG A 268 -3.36 -0.99 -22.79
CA ARG A 268 -2.09 -0.40 -22.32
C ARG A 268 -1.46 0.55 -23.36
N GLU A 269 -1.57 0.24 -24.65
CA GLU A 269 -1.09 1.12 -25.71
C GLU A 269 -1.93 2.42 -25.76
N VAL A 270 -3.26 2.31 -25.59
CA VAL A 270 -4.17 3.48 -25.46
C VAL A 270 -3.81 4.30 -24.24
N PHE A 271 -3.65 3.67 -23.09
CA PHE A 271 -3.27 4.34 -21.84
C PHE A 271 -1.94 5.09 -21.95
N ALA A 272 -0.92 4.47 -22.55
CA ALA A 272 0.36 5.12 -22.78
C ALA A 272 0.23 6.37 -23.68
N ARG A 273 -0.65 6.31 -24.70
CA ARG A 273 -0.93 7.44 -25.54
C ARG A 273 -1.68 8.54 -24.78
N MET A 274 -2.71 8.20 -24.01
CA MET A 274 -3.41 9.15 -23.13
C MET A 274 -2.44 9.89 -22.22
N LEU A 275 -1.49 9.16 -21.58
CA LEU A 275 -0.45 9.73 -20.71
C LEU A 275 0.50 10.71 -21.42
N SER A 276 0.77 10.48 -22.69
CA SER A 276 1.73 11.29 -23.47
C SER A 276 1.09 12.49 -24.17
N THR A 277 -0.20 12.40 -24.52
CA THR A 277 -0.87 13.39 -25.37
C THR A 277 -2.00 14.13 -24.68
N GLY A 278 -2.51 13.64 -23.55
CA GLY A 278 -3.71 14.16 -22.87
C GLY A 278 -5.02 13.88 -23.63
N GLN A 279 -5.00 13.03 -24.67
CA GLN A 279 -6.20 12.64 -25.42
C GLN A 279 -7.14 11.80 -24.57
N SER A 280 -8.44 11.83 -24.88
CA SER A 280 -9.43 10.89 -24.35
C SER A 280 -9.17 9.46 -24.83
N ALA A 281 -9.78 8.47 -24.18
CA ALA A 281 -9.65 7.07 -24.57
C ALA A 281 -10.12 6.85 -26.03
N ALA A 282 -11.25 7.46 -26.43
CA ALA A 282 -11.80 7.35 -27.77
C ALA A 282 -10.86 7.95 -28.84
N GLU A 283 -10.31 9.15 -28.59
CA GLU A 283 -9.36 9.81 -29.51
C GLU A 283 -8.07 9.01 -29.63
N ALA A 284 -7.54 8.45 -28.52
CA ALA A 284 -6.35 7.63 -28.52
C ALA A 284 -6.55 6.32 -29.30
N VAL A 285 -7.71 5.67 -29.16
CA VAL A 285 -8.11 4.47 -29.93
C VAL A 285 -8.15 4.79 -31.42
N ALA A 286 -8.80 5.90 -31.81
CA ALA A 286 -8.87 6.33 -33.20
C ALA A 286 -7.51 6.66 -33.81
N ALA A 287 -6.65 7.35 -33.02
CA ALA A 287 -5.31 7.74 -33.45
C ALA A 287 -4.34 6.54 -33.57
N LEU A 288 -4.57 5.43 -32.82
CA LEU A 288 -3.82 4.19 -32.93
C LEU A 288 -4.36 3.27 -34.05
N GLY A 289 -5.44 3.69 -34.74
CA GLY A 289 -6.03 2.90 -35.81
C GLY A 289 -6.65 1.58 -35.33
N PHE A 290 -7.06 1.49 -34.07
CA PHE A 290 -7.77 0.34 -33.54
C PHE A 290 -9.23 0.41 -34.03
N VAL A 291 -9.50 -0.26 -35.16
CA VAL A 291 -10.86 -0.38 -35.70
C VAL A 291 -11.63 -1.38 -34.84
N GLU A 292 -12.79 -0.96 -34.33
CA GLU A 292 -13.75 -1.89 -33.75
C GLU A 292 -14.27 -2.82 -34.86
N VAL A 293 -14.05 -4.12 -34.67
CA VAL A 293 -14.68 -5.13 -35.54
C VAL A 293 -16.04 -5.42 -34.93
N SER A 294 -17.11 -5.14 -35.66
CA SER A 294 -18.46 -5.39 -35.17
C SER A 294 -18.69 -6.89 -34.92
N GLU A 295 -19.66 -7.23 -34.07
CA GLU A 295 -20.02 -8.64 -33.83
C GLU A 295 -20.48 -9.33 -35.10
N GLU A 296 -21.19 -8.59 -35.95
CA GLU A 296 -21.65 -9.05 -37.27
C GLU A 296 -20.48 -9.39 -38.20
N GLU A 297 -19.44 -8.57 -38.21
CA GLU A 297 -18.20 -8.85 -38.98
C GLU A 297 -17.44 -10.05 -38.44
N ILE A 298 -17.36 -10.21 -37.11
CA ILE A 298 -16.75 -11.40 -36.47
C ILE A 298 -17.54 -12.64 -36.83
N GLU A 299 -18.88 -12.58 -36.73
CA GLU A 299 -19.73 -13.73 -37.03
C GLU A 299 -19.65 -14.11 -38.50
N ALA A 300 -19.68 -13.14 -39.43
CA ALA A 300 -19.51 -13.36 -40.84
C ALA A 300 -18.15 -14.00 -41.18
N LEU A 301 -17.08 -13.50 -40.54
CA LEU A 301 -15.74 -14.06 -40.67
C LEU A 301 -15.70 -15.51 -40.15
N CYS A 302 -16.27 -15.78 -38.98
CA CYS A 302 -16.32 -17.11 -38.39
C CYS A 302 -17.14 -18.10 -39.24
N ARG A 303 -18.29 -17.68 -39.79
CA ARG A 303 -19.07 -18.50 -40.72
C ARG A 303 -18.26 -18.91 -41.94
N ARG A 304 -17.53 -17.96 -42.54
CA ARG A 304 -16.66 -18.23 -43.69
C ARG A 304 -15.54 -19.21 -43.31
N LEU A 305 -14.85 -19.00 -42.19
CA LEU A 305 -13.76 -19.87 -41.72
C LEU A 305 -14.25 -21.29 -41.42
N VAL A 306 -15.42 -21.46 -40.80
CA VAL A 306 -16.00 -22.76 -40.53
C VAL A 306 -16.34 -23.48 -41.84
N ALA A 307 -16.88 -22.79 -42.84
CA ALA A 307 -17.22 -23.38 -44.16
C ALA A 307 -15.93 -23.79 -44.96
N GLU A 308 -14.87 -22.97 -44.88
CA GLU A 308 -13.60 -23.21 -45.60
C GLU A 308 -12.72 -24.29 -44.96
N ASN A 309 -13.01 -24.73 -43.71
CA ASN A 309 -12.13 -25.64 -42.96
C ASN A 309 -12.88 -26.92 -42.46
N PRO A 310 -13.44 -27.76 -43.35
CA PRO A 310 -14.27 -28.93 -42.96
C PRO A 310 -13.51 -29.95 -42.11
N LYS A 311 -12.18 -30.09 -42.30
CA LYS A 311 -11.35 -30.98 -41.48
C LYS A 311 -11.28 -30.52 -40.02
N THR A 312 -11.07 -29.24 -39.81
CA THR A 312 -11.02 -28.65 -38.45
C THR A 312 -12.38 -28.80 -37.75
N VAL A 313 -13.48 -28.59 -38.50
CA VAL A 313 -14.84 -28.79 -38.02
C VAL A 313 -15.08 -30.23 -37.56
N ALA A 314 -14.65 -31.21 -38.39
CA ALA A 314 -14.75 -32.64 -38.03
C ALA A 314 -13.93 -33.00 -36.78
N ASP A 315 -12.72 -32.48 -36.65
CA ASP A 315 -11.87 -32.68 -35.47
C ASP A 315 -12.51 -32.11 -34.20
N VAL A 316 -13.13 -30.93 -34.27
CA VAL A 316 -13.81 -30.29 -33.14
C VAL A 316 -15.06 -31.11 -32.75
N LYS A 317 -15.87 -31.57 -33.74
CA LYS A 317 -17.01 -32.45 -33.48
C LYS A 317 -16.61 -33.81 -32.88
N ALA A 318 -15.40 -34.29 -33.21
CA ALA A 318 -14.82 -35.50 -32.61
C ALA A 318 -14.22 -35.27 -31.21
N GLY A 319 -14.44 -34.10 -30.58
CA GLY A 319 -14.00 -33.76 -29.21
C GLY A 319 -12.63 -33.08 -29.11
N LYS A 320 -11.91 -32.83 -30.23
CA LYS A 320 -10.63 -32.14 -30.24
C LYS A 320 -10.81 -30.61 -30.21
N ILE A 321 -11.37 -30.07 -29.14
CA ILE A 321 -11.70 -28.63 -29.01
C ILE A 321 -10.50 -27.70 -29.27
N LYS A 322 -9.28 -28.16 -29.01
CA LYS A 322 -8.05 -27.39 -29.28
C LYS A 322 -7.83 -27.06 -30.77
N ALA A 323 -8.43 -27.83 -31.70
CA ALA A 323 -8.32 -27.59 -33.13
C ALA A 323 -8.92 -26.24 -33.58
N VAL A 324 -9.87 -25.68 -32.84
CA VAL A 324 -10.39 -24.30 -33.05
C VAL A 324 -9.29 -23.25 -33.07
N GLY A 325 -8.16 -23.47 -32.38
CA GLY A 325 -7.02 -22.57 -32.41
C GLY A 325 -6.49 -22.28 -33.80
N GLY A 326 -6.61 -23.23 -34.74
CA GLY A 326 -6.28 -23.04 -36.15
C GLY A 326 -7.17 -22.00 -36.85
N LEU A 327 -8.49 -22.00 -36.56
CA LEU A 327 -9.44 -21.01 -37.09
C LEU A 327 -9.18 -19.62 -36.51
N VAL A 328 -8.85 -19.56 -35.22
CA VAL A 328 -8.48 -18.28 -34.57
C VAL A 328 -7.21 -17.70 -35.19
N GLY A 329 -6.21 -18.53 -35.50
CA GLY A 329 -4.99 -18.11 -36.19
C GLY A 329 -5.26 -17.59 -37.61
N GLN A 330 -6.18 -18.22 -38.35
CA GLN A 330 -6.59 -17.77 -39.68
C GLN A 330 -7.40 -16.45 -39.60
N ALA A 331 -8.31 -16.32 -38.64
CA ALA A 331 -9.05 -15.08 -38.40
C ALA A 331 -8.12 -13.89 -38.18
N LYS A 332 -7.10 -14.06 -37.34
CA LYS A 332 -6.06 -13.01 -37.09
C LYS A 332 -5.22 -12.66 -38.33
N LYS A 333 -4.99 -13.59 -39.24
CA LYS A 333 -4.30 -13.31 -40.49
C LYS A 333 -5.15 -12.50 -41.45
N ILE A 334 -6.47 -12.74 -41.46
CA ILE A 334 -7.43 -12.01 -42.32
C ILE A 334 -7.73 -10.63 -41.76
N ASN A 335 -8.01 -10.56 -40.46
CA ASN A 335 -8.22 -9.31 -39.75
C ASN A 335 -7.45 -9.31 -38.43
N PRO A 336 -6.31 -8.61 -38.34
CA PRO A 336 -5.50 -8.51 -37.12
C PRO A 336 -6.25 -7.89 -35.93
N HIS A 337 -7.36 -7.24 -36.16
CA HIS A 337 -8.13 -6.48 -35.17
C HIS A 337 -9.20 -7.31 -34.45
N VAL A 338 -9.47 -8.55 -34.87
CA VAL A 338 -10.47 -9.44 -34.22
C VAL A 338 -9.99 -9.92 -32.86
N ASP A 339 -10.94 -9.98 -31.90
CA ASP A 339 -10.69 -10.61 -30.58
C ASP A 339 -10.62 -12.14 -30.74
N PRO A 340 -9.47 -12.77 -30.40
CA PRO A 340 -9.31 -14.22 -30.45
C PRO A 340 -10.32 -14.99 -29.61
N ALA A 341 -10.72 -14.44 -28.47
CA ALA A 341 -11.68 -15.09 -27.56
C ALA A 341 -13.07 -15.10 -28.18
N LYS A 342 -13.51 -13.97 -28.72
CA LYS A 342 -14.78 -13.87 -29.47
C LYS A 342 -14.79 -14.80 -30.70
N VAL A 343 -13.73 -14.77 -31.50
CA VAL A 343 -13.61 -15.68 -32.66
C VAL A 343 -13.73 -17.15 -32.24
N ARG A 344 -13.06 -17.54 -31.17
CA ARG A 344 -13.14 -18.92 -30.65
C ARG A 344 -14.55 -19.27 -30.21
N GLU A 345 -15.21 -18.39 -29.48
CA GLU A 345 -16.59 -18.59 -29.00
C GLU A 345 -17.58 -18.75 -30.17
N TYR A 346 -17.52 -17.82 -31.15
CA TYR A 346 -18.38 -17.86 -32.34
C TYR A 346 -18.12 -19.12 -33.18
N CYS A 347 -16.85 -19.48 -33.43
CA CYS A 347 -16.53 -20.71 -34.14
C CYS A 347 -17.07 -21.97 -33.44
N LEU A 348 -16.92 -22.07 -32.11
CA LEU A 348 -17.47 -23.22 -31.35
C LEU A 348 -18.98 -23.24 -31.42
N ARG A 349 -19.67 -22.12 -31.27
CA ARG A 349 -21.12 -22.01 -31.38
C ARG A 349 -21.60 -22.44 -32.77
N LEU A 350 -21.00 -21.96 -33.83
CA LEU A 350 -21.34 -22.30 -35.20
C LEU A 350 -21.11 -23.78 -35.52
N ILE A 351 -20.01 -24.37 -35.01
CA ILE A 351 -19.70 -25.79 -35.19
C ILE A 351 -20.69 -26.71 -34.43
N SER A 352 -21.16 -26.28 -33.26
CA SER A 352 -22.13 -27.00 -32.47
C SER A 352 -23.55 -26.95 -33.05
N GLN A 353 -23.87 -25.91 -33.85
CA GLN A 353 -25.17 -25.74 -34.50
C GLN A 353 -25.25 -26.38 -35.90
N ALA A 354 -24.11 -26.69 -36.49
CA ALA A 354 -23.99 -27.33 -37.80
C ALA A 354 -23.84 -28.86 -37.67
#